data_dceb99c42ae68996340f48eba478811c
#
_entry.id   dceb99c42ae68996340f48eba478811c
#
_cell.length_a   1.000
_cell.length_b   1.000
_cell.length_c   1.000
_cell.angle_alpha   90.00
_cell.angle_beta   90.00
_cell.angle_gamma   90.00
#
_symmetry.space_group_name_H-M   'P 1'
#
loop_
_entity.id
_entity.type
_entity.pdbx_description
1 polymer ?
#
loop_
_entity_poly.entity_id
_entity_poly.type
_entity_poly.pdbx_seq_one_letter_code
_entity_poly.pdbx_strand_id
1 'polypeptide(L)'
;MTARTIGRAAQIAALATLALVAGCDEKLSDIAGPSPGLQPTFSSIAQNIFASTDNAGRAACTQCHTNQGRTPAAGLNLLPDTAYAQLVNVPSVFKPGAVRVVPGDADNSYIVHKLEGRSDIVGQRMPRTSGPFLTDGQMLVIRRWIDKGAQND
;
A
#
# COMPACT_ATOMS: atom_id res chain seq x y z
N MET A 1 -60.32 33.92 -31.25
CA MET A 1 -58.86 34.20 -31.14
C MET A 1 -58.37 33.54 -29.88
N THR A 2 -57.79 32.37 -29.99
CA THR A 2 -57.29 31.54 -28.87
C THR A 2 -55.79 31.49 -28.91
N ALA A 3 -55.13 32.15 -27.97
CA ALA A 3 -53.68 32.05 -27.77
C ALA A 3 -53.38 30.88 -26.86
N ARG A 4 -52.58 29.93 -27.38
CA ARG A 4 -52.12 28.74 -26.65
C ARG A 4 -50.92 29.10 -25.77
N THR A 5 -51.08 28.87 -24.45
CA THR A 5 -50.00 28.78 -23.49
C THR A 5 -49.41 27.37 -23.52
N ILE A 6 -48.32 27.19 -24.22
CA ILE A 6 -47.50 25.95 -24.13
C ILE A 6 -46.10 26.39 -23.72
N GLY A 7 -45.56 25.84 -22.63
CA GLY A 7 -44.14 25.84 -22.43
C GLY A 7 -43.62 26.30 -21.08
N ARG A 8 -44.06 25.73 -19.97
CA ARG A 8 -43.35 25.87 -18.67
C ARG A 8 -43.06 24.54 -17.95
N ALA A 9 -43.48 23.43 -18.51
CA ALA A 9 -43.28 22.12 -17.88
C ALA A 9 -42.05 21.34 -18.38
N ALA A 10 -41.36 21.81 -19.41
CA ALA A 10 -40.25 21.06 -20.04
C ALA A 10 -38.83 21.49 -19.53
N GLN A 11 -38.71 22.49 -18.67
CA GLN A 11 -37.42 22.99 -18.24
C GLN A 11 -36.98 22.54 -16.81
N ILE A 12 -37.84 21.79 -16.11
CA ILE A 12 -37.53 21.31 -14.74
C ILE A 12 -36.94 19.89 -14.72
N ALA A 13 -37.07 19.14 -15.81
CA ALA A 13 -36.57 17.75 -15.88
C ALA A 13 -35.09 17.59 -16.24
N ALA A 14 -34.38 18.65 -16.64
CA ALA A 14 -33.00 18.55 -17.11
C ALA A 14 -31.92 18.90 -16.03
N LEU A 15 -32.33 19.27 -14.83
CA LEU A 15 -31.39 19.67 -13.74
C LEU A 15 -31.23 18.62 -12.62
N ALA A 16 -31.90 17.48 -12.71
CA ALA A 16 -31.89 16.46 -11.65
C ALA A 16 -30.94 15.27 -11.90
N THR A 17 -30.20 15.24 -13.00
CA THR A 17 -29.35 14.08 -13.36
C THR A 17 -27.83 14.32 -13.29
N LEU A 18 -27.37 15.45 -12.74
CA LEU A 18 -25.94 15.76 -12.67
C LEU A 18 -25.34 15.69 -11.25
N ALA A 19 -26.01 15.06 -10.29
CA ALA A 19 -25.59 15.04 -8.90
C ALA A 19 -25.22 13.65 -8.33
N LEU A 20 -24.89 12.66 -9.17
CA LEU A 20 -24.60 11.28 -8.71
C LEU A 20 -23.25 10.72 -9.14
N VAL A 21 -22.26 11.58 -9.38
CA VAL A 21 -20.86 11.13 -9.52
C VAL A 21 -19.97 11.91 -8.57
N ALA A 22 -20.42 12.12 -7.33
CA ALA A 22 -19.49 12.26 -6.23
C ALA A 22 -19.12 10.85 -5.80
N GLY A 23 -18.35 10.15 -6.63
CA GLY A 23 -17.69 8.92 -6.25
C GLY A 23 -16.87 9.22 -5.02
N CYS A 24 -16.98 8.39 -4.01
CA CYS A 24 -16.14 8.40 -2.82
C CYS A 24 -14.67 8.28 -3.25
N ASP A 25 -14.03 9.41 -3.55
CA ASP A 25 -12.59 9.53 -3.53
C ASP A 25 -12.21 9.66 -2.05
N GLU A 26 -12.42 8.58 -1.29
CA GLU A 26 -11.80 8.44 0.02
C GLU A 26 -10.30 8.48 -0.22
N LYS A 27 -9.70 9.62 0.12
CA LYS A 27 -8.25 9.77 0.02
C LYS A 27 -7.63 8.64 0.83
N LEU A 28 -6.84 7.80 0.16
CA LEU A 28 -6.08 6.73 0.81
C LEU A 28 -5.28 7.25 2.02
N SER A 29 -4.91 8.53 2.02
CA SER A 29 -4.26 9.21 3.12
C SER A 29 -5.09 9.21 4.42
N ASP A 30 -6.42 9.27 4.34
CA ASP A 30 -7.28 9.26 5.52
C ASP A 30 -7.38 7.85 6.13
N ILE A 31 -7.28 6.82 5.29
CA ILE A 31 -7.23 5.40 5.70
C ILE A 31 -5.81 5.00 6.13
N ALA A 32 -4.78 5.57 5.51
CA ALA A 32 -3.39 5.21 5.77
C ALA A 32 -2.82 5.79 7.07
N GLY A 33 -3.57 6.67 7.78
CA GLY A 33 -3.08 7.40 8.94
C GLY A 33 -2.22 8.60 8.55
N PRO A 34 -1.37 9.14 9.45
CA PRO A 34 -0.81 10.48 9.37
C PRO A 34 0.23 10.76 8.26
N SER A 35 0.36 9.91 7.27
CA SER A 35 1.23 10.15 6.10
C SER A 35 0.40 10.70 4.94
N PRO A 36 0.19 12.04 4.84
CA PRO A 36 -0.55 12.61 3.73
C PRO A 36 0.18 12.31 2.42
N GLY A 37 -0.54 11.76 1.45
CA GLY A 37 0.01 11.47 0.13
C GLY A 37 0.62 10.09 -0.06
N LEU A 38 0.42 9.14 0.86
CA LEU A 38 0.86 7.75 0.67
C LEU A 38 0.14 7.14 -0.55
N GLN A 39 0.92 6.77 -1.57
CA GLN A 39 0.42 6.25 -2.84
C GLN A 39 0.80 4.76 -3.01
N PRO A 40 0.00 3.96 -3.74
CA PRO A 40 0.33 2.58 -4.05
C PRO A 40 1.35 2.51 -5.20
N THR A 41 2.50 3.16 -5.02
CA THR A 41 3.69 3.15 -5.87
C THR A 41 4.88 2.64 -5.08
N PHE A 42 5.86 2.04 -5.76
CA PHE A 42 7.05 1.54 -5.08
C PHE A 42 7.82 2.66 -4.38
N SER A 43 8.01 3.80 -5.08
CA SER A 43 8.74 4.94 -4.52
C SER A 43 8.10 5.47 -3.24
N SER A 44 6.76 5.58 -3.21
CA SER A 44 6.04 6.01 -2.02
C SER A 44 6.19 5.02 -0.85
N ILE A 45 6.09 3.72 -1.12
CA ILE A 45 6.26 2.65 -0.12
C ILE A 45 7.69 2.64 0.42
N ALA A 46 8.69 2.72 -0.47
CA ALA A 46 10.09 2.68 -0.09
C ALA A 46 10.47 3.86 0.82
N GLN A 47 10.02 5.07 0.49
CA GLN A 47 10.34 6.27 1.25
C GLN A 47 9.51 6.40 2.52
N ASN A 48 8.19 6.20 2.44
CA ASN A 48 7.28 6.53 3.54
C ASN A 48 6.95 5.36 4.46
N ILE A 49 7.22 4.11 4.03
CA ILE A 49 7.00 2.92 4.86
C ILE A 49 8.32 2.25 5.25
N PHE A 50 9.20 1.95 4.28
CA PHE A 50 10.41 1.20 4.57
C PHE A 50 11.50 2.05 5.23
N ALA A 51 11.74 3.27 4.72
CA ALA A 51 12.81 4.13 5.18
C ALA A 51 12.41 5.10 6.30
N SER A 52 11.13 5.22 6.62
CA SER A 52 10.62 6.18 7.59
C SER A 52 10.09 5.54 8.87
N THR A 53 10.30 6.20 10.01
CA THR A 53 9.48 6.01 11.21
C THR A 53 8.15 6.69 11.02
N ASP A 54 7.08 6.15 11.61
CA ASP A 54 5.79 6.83 11.62
C ASP A 54 5.50 7.54 12.95
N ASN A 55 4.42 8.32 12.98
CA ASN A 55 4.03 9.07 14.18
C ASN A 55 3.57 8.18 15.33
N ALA A 56 3.28 6.91 15.08
CA ALA A 56 3.00 5.92 16.13
C ALA A 56 4.27 5.34 16.75
N GLY A 57 5.46 5.76 16.28
CA GLY A 57 6.75 5.29 16.77
C GLY A 57 7.20 3.95 16.15
N ARG A 58 6.59 3.52 15.05
CA ARG A 58 7.08 2.34 14.31
C ARG A 58 8.46 2.63 13.73
N ALA A 59 9.42 1.80 14.07
CA ALA A 59 10.78 1.89 13.55
C ALA A 59 10.81 1.71 12.02
N ALA A 60 11.68 2.44 11.32
CA ALA A 60 11.94 2.22 9.91
C ALA A 60 12.42 0.78 9.67
N CYS A 61 11.95 0.13 8.61
CA CYS A 61 12.38 -1.22 8.25
C CYS A 61 13.88 -1.27 7.96
N THR A 62 14.41 -0.16 7.40
CA THR A 62 15.84 0.02 7.11
C THR A 62 16.74 0.05 8.35
N GLN A 63 16.21 0.16 9.57
CA GLN A 63 17.03 0.01 10.77
C GLN A 63 17.63 -1.40 10.90
N CYS A 64 16.93 -2.42 10.39
CA CYS A 64 17.40 -3.81 10.42
C CYS A 64 17.67 -4.36 9.02
N HIS A 65 16.90 -3.93 8.03
CA HIS A 65 17.00 -4.37 6.64
C HIS A 65 17.84 -3.37 5.83
N THR A 66 19.14 -3.31 6.12
CA THR A 66 20.11 -2.41 5.47
C THR A 66 21.48 -3.05 5.41
N ASN A 67 22.28 -2.69 4.42
CA ASN A 67 23.69 -3.03 4.32
C ASN A 67 24.63 -1.89 4.83
N GLN A 68 24.07 -0.83 5.37
CA GLN A 68 24.85 0.27 5.93
C GLN A 68 25.39 -0.11 7.31
N GLY A 69 26.69 -0.43 7.37
CA GLY A 69 27.38 -0.78 8.60
C GLY A 69 26.99 -2.12 9.23
N ARG A 70 26.19 -2.94 8.56
CA ARG A 70 25.72 -4.25 9.02
C ARG A 70 25.28 -5.18 7.90
N THR A 71 25.21 -6.48 8.19
CA THR A 71 24.56 -7.44 7.29
C THR A 71 23.03 -7.26 7.38
N PRO A 72 22.32 -7.12 6.25
CA PRO A 72 20.86 -6.99 6.25
C PRO A 72 20.20 -8.19 6.91
N ALA A 73 19.23 -7.93 7.79
CA ALA A 73 18.44 -8.99 8.41
C ALA A 73 17.75 -9.84 7.32
N ALA A 74 17.83 -11.17 7.41
CA ALA A 74 17.31 -12.12 6.43
C ALA A 74 17.87 -11.92 5.00
N GLY A 75 19.05 -11.31 4.84
CA GLY A 75 19.60 -11.00 3.52
C GLY A 75 18.72 -10.08 2.68
N LEU A 76 17.88 -9.25 3.34
CA LEU A 76 16.94 -8.34 2.68
C LEU A 76 17.36 -6.89 2.96
N ASN A 77 17.81 -6.19 1.92
CA ASN A 77 18.11 -4.76 1.98
C ASN A 77 16.90 -3.97 1.47
N LEU A 78 16.35 -3.10 2.33
CA LEU A 78 15.17 -2.28 2.03
C LEU A 78 15.49 -0.79 1.85
N LEU A 79 16.75 -0.45 1.61
CA LEU A 79 17.09 0.92 1.18
C LEU A 79 16.37 1.23 -0.15
N PRO A 80 15.84 2.45 -0.33
CA PRO A 80 14.96 2.78 -1.47
C PRO A 80 15.55 2.45 -2.85
N ASP A 81 16.85 2.62 -3.04
CA ASP A 81 17.59 2.36 -4.27
C ASP A 81 17.81 0.86 -4.57
N THR A 82 17.66 0.00 -3.59
CA THR A 82 17.94 -1.44 -3.72
C THR A 82 16.73 -2.32 -3.44
N ALA A 83 15.76 -1.84 -2.70
CA ALA A 83 14.65 -2.63 -2.18
C ALA A 83 13.82 -3.30 -3.28
N TYR A 84 13.59 -2.64 -4.40
CA TYR A 84 12.81 -3.21 -5.51
C TYR A 84 13.41 -4.53 -6.01
N ALA A 85 14.69 -4.52 -6.35
CA ALA A 85 15.41 -5.69 -6.84
C ALA A 85 15.56 -6.81 -5.79
N GLN A 86 15.41 -6.46 -4.51
CA GLN A 86 15.44 -7.39 -3.39
C GLN A 86 14.08 -8.01 -3.06
N LEU A 87 12.99 -7.45 -3.58
CA LEU A 87 11.63 -7.85 -3.25
C LEU A 87 10.93 -8.59 -4.39
N VAL A 88 10.88 -8.00 -5.59
CA VAL A 88 10.01 -8.46 -6.67
C VAL A 88 10.59 -9.69 -7.35
N ASN A 89 9.81 -10.78 -7.37
CA ASN A 89 10.18 -12.10 -7.89
C ASN A 89 11.41 -12.73 -7.20
N VAL A 90 11.76 -12.29 -5.99
CA VAL A 90 12.91 -12.82 -5.24
C VAL A 90 12.46 -13.88 -4.24
N PRO A 91 13.03 -15.09 -4.26
CA PRO A 91 12.72 -16.13 -3.27
C PRO A 91 13.05 -15.68 -1.84
N SER A 92 12.25 -16.14 -0.89
CA SER A 92 12.53 -15.96 0.54
C SER A 92 13.69 -16.85 0.97
N VAL A 93 14.66 -16.28 1.71
CA VAL A 93 15.80 -17.06 2.21
C VAL A 93 15.38 -18.08 3.28
N PHE A 94 14.44 -17.72 4.16
CA PHE A 94 14.07 -18.56 5.30
C PHE A 94 12.79 -19.36 5.12
N LYS A 95 12.07 -19.16 4.04
CA LYS A 95 10.87 -19.95 3.72
C LYS A 95 11.00 -20.50 2.31
N PRO A 96 11.53 -21.72 2.12
CA PRO A 96 11.63 -22.34 0.81
C PRO A 96 10.27 -22.38 0.09
N GLY A 97 10.27 -22.10 -1.20
CA GLY A 97 9.06 -22.04 -2.02
C GLY A 97 8.25 -20.74 -1.94
N ALA A 98 8.51 -19.87 -0.96
CA ALA A 98 7.88 -18.57 -0.90
C ALA A 98 8.66 -17.52 -1.70
N VAL A 99 7.95 -16.61 -2.37
CA VAL A 99 8.49 -15.43 -3.08
C VAL A 99 8.17 -14.18 -2.26
N ARG A 100 9.13 -13.28 -2.13
CA ARG A 100 8.97 -12.06 -1.32
C ARG A 100 7.83 -11.19 -1.80
N VAL A 101 7.79 -10.90 -3.09
CA VAL A 101 6.68 -10.21 -3.78
C VAL A 101 6.37 -10.91 -5.08
N VAL A 102 5.14 -11.36 -5.25
CA VAL A 102 4.60 -11.95 -6.48
C VAL A 102 3.77 -10.86 -7.18
N PRO A 103 4.22 -10.28 -8.30
CA PRO A 103 3.45 -9.27 -9.01
C PRO A 103 2.04 -9.74 -9.37
N GLY A 104 1.04 -8.93 -9.06
CA GLY A 104 -0.37 -9.26 -9.28
C GLY A 104 -1.01 -10.16 -8.22
N ASP A 105 -0.26 -10.58 -7.19
CA ASP A 105 -0.76 -11.51 -6.17
C ASP A 105 -0.25 -11.15 -4.77
N ALA A 106 -0.96 -10.24 -4.12
CA ALA A 106 -0.61 -9.83 -2.76
C ALA A 106 -0.81 -10.96 -1.74
N ASP A 107 -1.79 -11.85 -1.98
CA ASP A 107 -2.09 -12.93 -1.04
C ASP A 107 -1.01 -13.99 -0.98
N ASN A 108 -0.28 -14.24 -2.05
CA ASN A 108 0.86 -15.15 -2.10
C ASN A 108 2.23 -14.45 -1.97
N SER A 109 2.24 -13.14 -1.76
CA SER A 109 3.45 -12.38 -1.50
C SER A 109 3.90 -12.52 -0.05
N TYR A 110 5.07 -13.13 0.18
CA TYR A 110 5.55 -13.45 1.54
C TYR A 110 5.78 -12.22 2.43
N ILE A 111 6.07 -11.06 1.83
CA ILE A 111 6.15 -9.81 2.57
C ILE A 111 4.83 -9.49 3.28
N VAL A 112 3.69 -9.71 2.61
CA VAL A 112 2.35 -9.51 3.18
C VAL A 112 2.13 -10.44 4.36
N HIS A 113 2.46 -11.73 4.23
CA HIS A 113 2.37 -12.70 5.34
C HIS A 113 3.18 -12.24 6.56
N LYS A 114 4.41 -11.76 6.32
CA LYS A 114 5.30 -11.26 7.38
C LYS A 114 4.75 -10.01 8.09
N LEU A 115 4.14 -9.11 7.34
CA LEU A 115 3.58 -7.87 7.89
C LEU A 115 2.24 -8.09 8.60
N GLU A 116 1.40 -9.01 8.10
CA GLU A 116 0.14 -9.39 8.72
C GLU A 116 0.34 -10.33 9.93
N GLY A 117 1.46 -11.05 9.99
CA GLY A 117 1.70 -12.04 11.04
C GLY A 117 0.90 -13.31 10.85
N ARG A 118 0.74 -13.78 9.60
CA ARG A 118 0.02 -15.03 9.30
C ARG A 118 0.66 -16.23 9.98
N SER A 119 -0.11 -17.27 10.21
CA SER A 119 0.34 -18.49 10.92
C SER A 119 1.41 -19.29 10.16
N ASP A 120 1.54 -19.06 8.84
CA ASP A 120 2.46 -19.78 7.97
C ASP A 120 3.87 -19.13 7.86
N ILE A 121 4.13 -18.04 8.59
CA ILE A 121 5.43 -17.37 8.55
C ILE A 121 6.51 -18.12 9.34
N VAL A 122 7.75 -18.04 8.86
CA VAL A 122 8.92 -18.46 9.62
C VAL A 122 9.39 -17.32 10.53
N GLY A 123 9.51 -17.61 11.82
CA GLY A 123 9.88 -16.60 12.82
C GLY A 123 8.74 -15.64 13.16
N GLN A 124 9.07 -14.42 13.56
CA GLN A 124 8.09 -13.46 14.10
C GLN A 124 7.48 -12.56 13.00
N ARG A 125 6.30 -11.98 13.31
CA ARG A 125 5.72 -10.88 12.55
C ARG A 125 6.70 -9.70 12.45
N MET A 126 6.63 -8.94 11.36
CA MET A 126 7.41 -7.72 11.19
C MET A 126 6.55 -6.46 11.46
N PRO A 127 7.17 -5.42 12.07
CA PRO A 127 8.51 -5.38 12.68
C PRO A 127 8.61 -6.25 13.94
N ARG A 128 9.81 -6.78 14.22
CA ARG A 128 10.07 -7.68 15.39
C ARG A 128 10.00 -6.98 16.75
N THR A 129 9.70 -5.72 16.78
CA THR A 129 9.74 -4.85 17.98
C THR A 129 8.48 -4.94 18.84
N SER A 130 7.64 -5.94 18.68
CA SER A 130 6.34 -6.07 19.38
C SER A 130 5.34 -4.93 19.07
N GLY A 131 5.54 -4.22 17.97
CA GLY A 131 4.74 -3.08 17.52
C GLY A 131 5.42 -1.72 17.76
N PRO A 132 4.79 -0.62 17.34
CA PRO A 132 3.56 -0.65 16.53
C PRO A 132 3.77 -1.32 15.18
N PHE A 133 2.73 -2.01 14.71
CA PHE A 133 2.71 -2.61 13.36
C PHE A 133 2.22 -1.60 12.33
N LEU A 134 2.25 -1.98 11.06
CA LEU A 134 1.66 -1.17 9.99
C LEU A 134 0.15 -1.01 10.24
N THR A 135 -0.36 0.18 9.93
CA THR A 135 -1.81 0.43 9.94
C THR A 135 -2.48 -0.32 8.77
N ASP A 136 -3.80 -0.53 8.86
CA ASP A 136 -4.57 -1.16 7.78
C ASP A 136 -4.43 -0.39 6.46
N GLY A 137 -4.38 0.95 6.53
CA GLY A 137 -4.14 1.79 5.36
C GLY A 137 -2.77 1.59 4.74
N GLN A 138 -1.70 1.49 5.54
CA GLN A 138 -0.35 1.19 5.04
C GLN A 138 -0.29 -0.22 4.42
N MET A 139 -0.94 -1.19 5.03
CA MET A 139 -1.08 -2.54 4.47
C MET A 139 -1.84 -2.54 3.15
N LEU A 140 -2.94 -1.80 3.08
CA LEU A 140 -3.74 -1.67 1.86
C LEU A 140 -2.92 -1.08 0.70
N VAL A 141 -2.08 -0.06 0.97
CA VAL A 141 -1.20 0.55 -0.05
C VAL A 141 -0.20 -0.46 -0.60
N ILE A 142 0.45 -1.24 0.28
CA ILE A 142 1.39 -2.30 -0.14
C ILE A 142 0.66 -3.36 -0.98
N ARG A 143 -0.49 -3.84 -0.54
CA ARG A 143 -1.28 -4.83 -1.27
C ARG A 143 -1.71 -4.31 -2.63
N ARG A 144 -2.23 -3.08 -2.72
CA ARG A 144 -2.62 -2.46 -4.00
C ARG A 144 -1.46 -2.28 -4.97
N TRP A 145 -0.27 -1.91 -4.48
CA TRP A 145 0.93 -1.87 -5.33
C TRP A 145 1.25 -3.24 -5.91
N ILE A 146 1.22 -4.29 -5.08
CA ILE A 146 1.48 -5.66 -5.52
C ILE A 146 0.43 -6.11 -6.54
N ASP A 147 -0.87 -5.93 -6.24
CA ASP A 147 -1.99 -6.37 -7.08
C ASP A 147 -2.02 -5.64 -8.44
N LYS A 148 -1.51 -4.40 -8.50
CA LYS A 148 -1.28 -3.66 -9.75
C LYS A 148 -0.05 -4.14 -10.55
N GLY A 149 0.63 -5.19 -10.12
CA GLY A 149 1.78 -5.76 -10.81
C GLY A 149 3.14 -5.35 -10.24
N ALA A 150 3.18 -4.77 -9.04
CA ALA A 150 4.40 -4.42 -8.31
C ALA A 150 5.41 -3.64 -9.18
N GLN A 151 4.97 -2.57 -9.85
CA GLN A 151 5.83 -1.78 -10.74
C GLN A 151 6.92 -1.03 -9.95
N ASN A 152 8.04 -0.74 -10.61
CA ASN A 152 9.11 0.09 -10.08
C ASN A 152 8.86 1.56 -10.51
N ASP A 153 7.95 2.24 -9.84
CA ASP A 153 7.40 3.54 -10.17
C ASP A 153 7.58 4.59 -9.06
#